data_847efdee2581bf516a0af50b4c09afee
#
_entry.id   847efdee2581bf516a0af50b4c09afee
#
_cell.length_a   1.000
_cell.length_b   1.000
_cell.length_c   1.000
_cell.angle_alpha   90.00
_cell.angle_beta   90.00
_cell.angle_gamma   90.00
#
_symmetry.space_group_name_H-M   'P 1'
#
loop_
_entity.id
_entity.type
_entity.pdbx_description
1 polymer ?
#
loop_
_entity_poly.entity_id
_entity_poly.type
_entity_poly.pdbx_seq_one_letter_code
_entity_poly.pdbx_strand_id
1 'polypeptide(L)'
;MTVEQYSNQEFSELYQQRFVEMMFKYHEELFKKLIKLGMIQDEDPKTQAEIYGSPIYVHIGNCDRKTETEQECLKALEKHVRLFQRENNMSKAIVYTSNTGYTREYAEMLILEFKQPLYELNNARKNLNIGDKVVYLDLVMADMVQGYKEAGEYFCINLLCAVGLSLNGTKIDKIKEANQIDDFTPLFTLQGGLDLKKLKGVKKLMMKIISKSMLRELLNKNDISDDDRKLISILQNGESDVSTDNLRDAVKYYYENCI
;
A
#
# COMPACT_ATOMS: atom_id res chain seq x y z
N MET A 1 -11.06 -42.18 1.25
CA MET A 1 -10.07 -41.94 2.31
C MET A 1 -10.70 -41.59 3.66
N THR A 2 -11.71 -40.73 3.70
CA THR A 2 -12.31 -40.23 4.96
C THR A 2 -13.05 -41.26 5.82
N VAL A 3 -13.65 -42.29 5.23
CA VAL A 3 -14.37 -43.33 5.99
C VAL A 3 -13.42 -44.28 6.71
N GLU A 4 -12.30 -44.64 6.11
CA GLU A 4 -11.28 -45.50 6.72
C GLU A 4 -10.50 -44.78 7.83
N GLN A 5 -10.35 -43.49 7.73
CA GLN A 5 -9.71 -42.60 8.73
C GLN A 5 -10.43 -42.64 10.10
N TYR A 6 -11.75 -42.81 10.12
CA TYR A 6 -12.54 -42.89 11.36
C TYR A 6 -12.72 -44.31 11.89
N SER A 7 -12.43 -45.35 11.08
CA SER A 7 -12.60 -46.73 11.45
C SER A 7 -11.29 -47.44 11.90
N ASN A 8 -10.13 -46.85 11.58
CA ASN A 8 -8.82 -47.40 11.91
C ASN A 8 -7.96 -46.34 12.57
N GLN A 9 -7.65 -46.50 13.86
CA GLN A 9 -6.87 -45.54 14.67
C GLN A 9 -5.47 -45.34 14.11
N GLU A 10 -4.77 -46.37 13.69
CA GLU A 10 -3.42 -46.31 13.13
C GLU A 10 -3.39 -45.50 11.82
N PHE A 11 -4.41 -45.66 10.97
CA PHE A 11 -4.56 -44.88 9.74
C PHE A 11 -4.90 -43.42 10.05
N SER A 12 -5.73 -43.14 11.06
CA SER A 12 -6.06 -41.79 11.52
C SER A 12 -4.82 -41.06 12.03
N GLU A 13 -4.00 -41.72 12.85
CA GLU A 13 -2.74 -41.18 13.38
C GLU A 13 -1.73 -40.89 12.25
N LEU A 14 -1.58 -41.84 11.30
CA LEU A 14 -0.71 -41.67 10.15
C LEU A 14 -1.16 -40.51 9.25
N TYR A 15 -2.48 -40.38 9.00
CA TYR A 15 -3.04 -39.28 8.24
C TYR A 15 -2.79 -37.96 8.93
N GLN A 16 -3.04 -37.87 10.25
CA GLN A 16 -2.80 -36.68 11.05
C GLN A 16 -1.32 -36.24 10.95
N GLN A 17 -0.37 -37.14 11.18
CA GLN A 17 1.05 -36.82 11.11
C GLN A 17 1.52 -36.48 9.70
N ARG A 18 1.12 -37.24 8.70
CA ARG A 18 1.64 -37.11 7.32
C ARG A 18 1.04 -35.93 6.54
N PHE A 19 -0.25 -35.66 6.76
CA PHE A 19 -0.97 -34.68 5.95
C PHE A 19 -1.29 -33.40 6.74
N VAL A 20 -1.80 -33.53 7.96
CA VAL A 20 -2.24 -32.35 8.72
C VAL A 20 -1.04 -31.61 9.33
N GLU A 21 -0.24 -32.28 10.14
CA GLU A 21 0.90 -31.66 10.82
C GLU A 21 1.97 -31.18 9.83
N MET A 22 2.27 -31.96 8.79
CA MET A 22 3.25 -31.59 7.78
C MET A 22 2.81 -30.35 6.99
N MET A 23 1.52 -30.22 6.68
CA MET A 23 1.00 -29.06 5.97
C MET A 23 1.03 -27.79 6.84
N PHE A 24 0.61 -27.89 8.11
CA PHE A 24 0.71 -26.76 9.02
C PHE A 24 2.17 -26.33 9.21
N LYS A 25 3.08 -27.26 9.35
CA LYS A 25 4.51 -26.98 9.45
C LYS A 25 5.06 -26.32 8.18
N TYR A 26 4.62 -26.76 7.01
CA TYR A 26 4.97 -26.14 5.73
C TYR A 26 4.47 -24.68 5.65
N HIS A 27 3.21 -24.43 6.04
CA HIS A 27 2.65 -23.10 6.06
C HIS A 27 3.35 -22.21 7.10
N GLU A 28 3.66 -22.72 8.29
CA GLU A 28 4.43 -22.00 9.30
C GLU A 28 5.79 -21.52 8.76
N GLU A 29 6.53 -22.41 8.08
CA GLU A 29 7.81 -22.04 7.45
C GLU A 29 7.64 -21.05 6.29
N LEU A 30 6.54 -21.17 5.53
CA LEU A 30 6.20 -20.19 4.49
C LEU A 30 5.90 -18.82 5.11
N PHE A 31 5.07 -18.75 6.15
CA PHE A 31 4.74 -17.50 6.82
C PHE A 31 5.95 -16.85 7.48
N LYS A 32 6.85 -17.61 8.10
CA LYS A 32 8.14 -17.10 8.60
C LYS A 32 8.93 -16.39 7.50
N LYS A 33 8.96 -16.96 6.29
CA LYS A 33 9.64 -16.34 5.15
C LYS A 33 8.93 -15.08 4.68
N LEU A 34 7.60 -15.10 4.57
CA LEU A 34 6.80 -13.95 4.13
C LEU A 34 6.91 -12.78 5.11
N ILE A 35 6.89 -13.04 6.42
CA ILE A 35 7.13 -12.04 7.47
C ILE A 35 8.54 -11.45 7.34
N LYS A 36 9.56 -12.30 7.19
CA LYS A 36 10.95 -11.87 7.03
C LYS A 36 11.16 -10.98 5.79
N LEU A 37 10.39 -11.22 4.74
CA LEU A 37 10.40 -10.41 3.51
C LEU A 37 9.52 -9.15 3.61
N GLY A 38 8.82 -8.92 4.73
CA GLY A 38 7.91 -7.79 4.89
C GLY A 38 6.63 -7.88 4.02
N MET A 39 6.33 -9.05 3.48
CA MET A 39 5.17 -9.25 2.59
C MET A 39 3.84 -9.37 3.37
N ILE A 40 3.91 -9.79 4.63
CA ILE A 40 2.76 -9.87 5.55
C ILE A 40 3.15 -9.29 6.91
N GLN A 41 2.16 -9.05 7.76
CA GLN A 41 2.37 -8.50 9.11
C GLN A 41 3.25 -9.44 9.96
N ASP A 42 4.03 -8.85 10.87
CA ASP A 42 4.85 -9.59 11.84
C ASP A 42 3.97 -10.11 12.99
N GLU A 43 3.31 -11.23 12.72
CA GLU A 43 2.50 -11.98 13.67
C GLU A 43 3.07 -13.38 13.86
N ASP A 44 2.58 -14.11 14.87
CA ASP A 44 3.05 -15.48 15.13
C ASP A 44 2.82 -16.38 13.89
N PRO A 45 3.88 -16.89 13.24
CA PRO A 45 3.77 -17.66 12.02
C PRO A 45 2.94 -18.95 12.15
N LYS A 46 2.93 -19.54 13.35
CA LYS A 46 2.14 -20.73 13.64
C LYS A 46 0.65 -20.39 13.67
N THR A 47 0.28 -19.33 14.35
CA THR A 47 -1.10 -18.83 14.37
C THR A 47 -1.58 -18.47 12.97
N GLN A 48 -0.75 -17.81 12.16
CA GLN A 48 -1.08 -17.50 10.76
C GLN A 48 -1.29 -18.78 9.93
N ALA A 49 -0.46 -19.79 10.11
CA ALA A 49 -0.62 -21.09 9.45
C ALA A 49 -1.93 -21.80 9.85
N GLU A 50 -2.30 -21.71 11.11
CA GLU A 50 -3.54 -22.29 11.63
C GLU A 50 -4.78 -21.56 11.09
N ILE A 51 -4.78 -20.23 11.10
CA ILE A 51 -5.87 -19.39 10.54
C ILE A 51 -6.03 -19.66 9.04
N TYR A 52 -4.94 -19.74 8.30
CA TYR A 52 -4.97 -20.00 6.86
C TYR A 52 -5.40 -21.44 6.54
N GLY A 53 -4.81 -22.42 7.23
CA GLY A 53 -4.98 -23.83 6.90
C GLY A 53 -6.27 -24.46 7.39
N SER A 54 -6.78 -24.08 8.58
CA SER A 54 -7.93 -24.75 9.19
C SER A 54 -9.19 -24.72 8.34
N PRO A 55 -9.63 -23.60 7.74
CA PRO A 55 -10.81 -23.61 6.86
C PRO A 55 -10.62 -24.45 5.60
N ILE A 56 -9.40 -24.52 5.07
CA ILE A 56 -9.08 -25.36 3.90
C ILE A 56 -9.36 -26.83 4.21
N TYR A 57 -8.94 -27.30 5.39
CA TYR A 57 -9.22 -28.67 5.82
C TYR A 57 -10.69 -28.95 5.99
N VAL A 58 -11.43 -28.02 6.58
CA VAL A 58 -12.88 -28.20 6.78
C VAL A 58 -13.59 -28.38 5.44
N HIS A 59 -13.29 -27.54 4.46
CA HIS A 59 -13.92 -27.62 3.14
C HIS A 59 -13.49 -28.85 2.35
N ILE A 60 -12.22 -29.26 2.39
CA ILE A 60 -11.76 -30.51 1.79
C ILE A 60 -12.46 -31.71 2.43
N GLY A 61 -12.56 -31.77 3.77
CA GLY A 61 -13.24 -32.81 4.50
C GLY A 61 -14.75 -32.86 4.22
N ASN A 62 -15.40 -31.74 3.99
CA ASN A 62 -16.80 -31.66 3.61
C ASN A 62 -17.03 -32.17 2.18
N CYS A 63 -16.14 -31.82 1.25
CA CYS A 63 -16.16 -32.32 -0.12
C CYS A 63 -15.98 -33.85 -0.15
N ASP A 64 -15.01 -34.38 0.59
CA ASP A 64 -14.78 -35.84 0.70
C ASP A 64 -15.96 -36.59 1.29
N ARG A 65 -16.66 -35.99 2.25
CA ARG A 65 -17.90 -36.57 2.86
C ARG A 65 -19.15 -36.35 2.00
N LYS A 66 -19.01 -35.66 0.84
CA LYS A 66 -20.11 -35.30 -0.05
C LYS A 66 -21.20 -34.46 0.60
N THR A 67 -20.82 -33.67 1.63
CA THR A 67 -21.69 -32.69 2.26
C THR A 67 -21.65 -31.33 1.54
N GLU A 68 -20.62 -31.13 0.73
CA GLU A 68 -20.47 -29.99 -0.18
C GLU A 68 -20.12 -30.50 -1.58
N THR A 69 -20.59 -29.81 -2.61
CA THR A 69 -20.15 -30.08 -3.99
C THR A 69 -18.76 -29.55 -4.23
N GLU A 70 -18.03 -30.06 -5.21
CA GLU A 70 -16.71 -29.58 -5.60
C GLU A 70 -16.74 -28.08 -5.91
N GLN A 71 -17.79 -27.56 -6.59
CA GLN A 71 -17.96 -26.17 -6.91
C GLN A 71 -18.19 -25.29 -5.68
N GLU A 72 -18.96 -25.76 -4.70
CA GLU A 72 -19.16 -25.06 -3.43
C GLU A 72 -17.88 -25.00 -2.63
N CYS A 73 -17.13 -26.10 -2.57
CA CYS A 73 -15.82 -26.17 -1.92
C CYS A 73 -14.83 -25.17 -2.56
N LEU A 74 -14.70 -25.16 -3.88
CA LEU A 74 -13.82 -24.22 -4.60
C LEU A 74 -14.19 -22.77 -4.33
N LYS A 75 -15.47 -22.41 -4.38
CA LYS A 75 -15.94 -21.06 -4.06
C LYS A 75 -15.63 -20.64 -2.62
N ALA A 76 -15.80 -21.57 -1.67
CA ALA A 76 -15.50 -21.32 -0.27
C ALA A 76 -14.00 -21.12 -0.04
N LEU A 77 -13.14 -21.93 -0.69
CA LEU A 77 -11.68 -21.77 -0.64
C LEU A 77 -11.22 -20.48 -1.29
N GLU A 78 -11.73 -20.11 -2.46
CA GLU A 78 -11.42 -18.81 -3.08
C GLU A 78 -11.80 -17.65 -2.18
N LYS A 79 -13.00 -17.70 -1.58
CA LYS A 79 -13.45 -16.69 -0.63
C LYS A 79 -12.52 -16.58 0.59
N HIS A 80 -12.11 -17.73 1.14
CA HIS A 80 -11.20 -17.78 2.30
C HIS A 80 -9.83 -17.16 1.97
N VAL A 81 -9.24 -17.55 0.84
CA VAL A 81 -7.93 -17.00 0.40
C VAL A 81 -8.03 -15.48 0.20
N ARG A 82 -9.10 -14.99 -0.43
CA ARG A 82 -9.31 -13.55 -0.62
C ARG A 82 -9.46 -12.80 0.72
N LEU A 83 -10.22 -13.37 1.67
CA LEU A 83 -10.37 -12.76 3.00
C LEU A 83 -9.03 -12.73 3.75
N PHE A 84 -8.28 -13.82 3.72
CA PHE A 84 -6.96 -13.89 4.35
C PHE A 84 -5.98 -12.88 3.74
N GLN A 85 -5.95 -12.76 2.41
CA GLN A 85 -5.14 -11.74 1.72
C GLN A 85 -5.56 -10.32 2.12
N ARG A 86 -6.86 -10.06 2.19
CA ARG A 86 -7.41 -8.77 2.59
C ARG A 86 -6.97 -8.39 4.01
N GLU A 87 -7.16 -9.26 5.00
CA GLU A 87 -6.76 -9.01 6.39
C GLU A 87 -5.25 -8.72 6.50
N ASN A 88 -4.43 -9.46 5.74
CA ASN A 88 -2.99 -9.27 5.72
C ASN A 88 -2.53 -8.03 4.93
N ASN A 89 -3.36 -7.47 4.05
CA ASN A 89 -3.02 -6.29 3.24
C ASN A 89 -3.60 -4.99 3.77
N MET A 90 -4.47 -5.03 4.78
CA MET A 90 -5.13 -3.83 5.27
C MET A 90 -4.14 -2.87 5.92
N SER A 91 -4.14 -1.60 5.47
CA SER A 91 -3.37 -0.54 6.11
C SER A 91 -3.93 -0.22 7.49
N LYS A 92 -3.07 -0.02 8.49
CA LYS A 92 -3.48 0.39 9.84
C LYS A 92 -3.68 1.88 9.99
N ALA A 93 -3.05 2.68 9.15
CA ALA A 93 -3.12 4.13 9.21
C ALA A 93 -2.74 4.80 7.88
N ILE A 94 -3.13 6.05 7.77
CA ILE A 94 -2.59 7.00 6.80
C ILE A 94 -1.47 7.77 7.52
N VAL A 95 -0.26 7.76 6.95
CA VAL A 95 0.90 8.47 7.49
C VAL A 95 1.37 9.49 6.47
N TYR A 96 1.70 10.69 6.91
CA TYR A 96 2.14 11.75 6.00
C TYR A 96 3.28 12.59 6.57
N THR A 97 4.00 13.23 5.66
CA THR A 97 4.90 14.35 5.95
C THR A 97 4.50 15.54 5.08
N SER A 98 4.33 16.71 5.66
CA SER A 98 3.93 17.90 4.92
C SER A 98 4.73 19.13 5.30
N ASN A 99 5.18 19.89 4.30
CA ASN A 99 5.90 21.18 4.48
C ASN A 99 5.03 22.38 4.12
N THR A 100 4.18 22.26 3.10
CA THR A 100 3.38 23.37 2.55
C THR A 100 1.88 23.23 2.81
N GLY A 101 1.46 22.05 3.30
CA GLY A 101 0.07 21.73 3.61
C GLY A 101 -0.62 20.86 2.56
N TYR A 102 -0.20 20.85 1.30
CA TYR A 102 -0.89 20.11 0.23
C TYR A 102 -0.91 18.59 0.46
N THR A 103 0.18 18.00 0.94
CA THR A 103 0.23 16.58 1.30
C THR A 103 -0.76 16.27 2.43
N ARG A 104 -0.87 17.17 3.40
CA ARG A 104 -1.82 17.04 4.51
C ARG A 104 -3.26 17.13 4.01
N GLU A 105 -3.58 18.05 3.10
CA GLU A 105 -4.91 18.17 2.50
C GLU A 105 -5.34 16.85 1.83
N TYR A 106 -4.46 16.22 1.04
CA TYR A 106 -4.74 14.90 0.48
C TYR A 106 -4.91 13.82 1.55
N ALA A 107 -4.06 13.81 2.57
CA ALA A 107 -4.18 12.85 3.66
C ALA A 107 -5.50 12.99 4.43
N GLU A 108 -5.98 14.23 4.64
CA GLU A 108 -7.29 14.53 5.24
C GLU A 108 -8.46 14.06 4.35
N MET A 109 -8.35 14.17 3.03
CA MET A 109 -9.34 13.61 2.10
C MET A 109 -9.40 12.08 2.20
N LEU A 110 -8.24 11.40 2.29
CA LEU A 110 -8.16 9.95 2.39
C LEU A 110 -8.74 9.39 3.70
N ILE A 111 -8.79 10.16 4.80
CA ILE A 111 -9.50 9.74 6.03
C ILE A 111 -10.97 9.45 5.74
N LEU A 112 -11.62 10.30 4.96
CA LEU A 112 -13.03 10.17 4.64
C LEU A 112 -13.30 8.91 3.81
N GLU A 113 -12.37 8.55 2.95
CA GLU A 113 -12.45 7.38 2.10
C GLU A 113 -12.07 6.10 2.86
N PHE A 114 -10.87 6.04 3.44
CA PHE A 114 -10.32 4.81 4.00
C PHE A 114 -10.75 4.53 5.44
N LYS A 115 -11.30 5.54 6.14
CA LYS A 115 -11.70 5.47 7.57
C LYS A 115 -10.59 4.98 8.49
N GLN A 116 -9.35 5.31 8.15
CA GLN A 116 -8.15 4.96 8.89
C GLN A 116 -7.65 6.16 9.70
N PRO A 117 -7.00 5.94 10.85
CA PRO A 117 -6.38 7.02 11.61
C PRO A 117 -5.30 7.71 10.79
N LEU A 118 -5.14 9.04 11.00
CA LEU A 118 -4.15 9.88 10.35
C LEU A 118 -3.07 10.29 11.32
N TYR A 119 -1.82 10.11 10.92
CA TYR A 119 -0.66 10.54 11.69
C TYR A 119 0.36 11.28 10.82
N GLU A 120 0.95 12.33 11.37
CA GLU A 120 2.23 12.81 10.87
C GLU A 120 3.33 11.80 11.22
N LEU A 121 4.35 11.61 10.38
CA LEU A 121 5.37 10.56 10.51
C LEU A 121 5.96 10.44 11.92
N ASN A 122 6.32 11.57 12.54
CA ASN A 122 6.87 11.57 13.91
C ASN A 122 5.87 11.09 14.97
N ASN A 123 4.56 11.31 14.74
CA ASN A 123 3.52 10.84 15.65
C ASN A 123 3.15 9.38 15.35
N ALA A 124 3.21 8.96 14.09
CA ALA A 124 3.00 7.58 13.68
C ALA A 124 3.94 6.62 14.44
N ARG A 125 5.22 6.97 14.54
CA ARG A 125 6.23 6.18 15.27
C ARG A 125 5.94 5.95 16.77
N LYS A 126 5.09 6.76 17.37
CA LYS A 126 4.69 6.63 18.76
C LYS A 126 3.40 5.84 18.96
N ASN A 127 2.59 5.72 17.91
CA ASN A 127 1.24 5.17 17.97
C ASN A 127 1.08 3.86 17.18
N LEU A 128 2.03 3.53 16.32
CA LEU A 128 2.04 2.34 15.48
C LEU A 128 3.27 1.48 15.80
N ASN A 129 3.20 0.19 15.49
CA ASN A 129 4.32 -0.72 15.64
C ASN A 129 5.24 -0.68 14.42
N ILE A 130 6.49 -1.07 14.61
CA ILE A 130 7.42 -1.31 13.51
C ILE A 130 6.85 -2.42 12.61
N GLY A 131 6.86 -2.20 11.29
CA GLY A 131 6.32 -3.13 10.31
C GLY A 131 4.82 -3.01 10.03
N ASP A 132 4.09 -2.16 10.79
CA ASP A 132 2.68 -1.90 10.47
C ASP A 132 2.52 -1.36 9.05
N LYS A 133 1.51 -1.88 8.32
CA LYS A 133 1.19 -1.44 6.97
C LYS A 133 0.52 -0.07 6.98
N VAL A 134 1.01 0.83 6.15
CA VAL A 134 0.50 2.21 6.07
C VAL A 134 0.32 2.68 4.63
N VAL A 135 -0.65 3.55 4.44
CA VAL A 135 -0.71 4.44 3.27
C VAL A 135 0.19 5.63 3.57
N TYR A 136 1.23 5.84 2.78
CA TYR A 136 2.17 6.93 3.02
C TYR A 136 2.06 8.04 1.98
N LEU A 137 2.01 9.29 2.46
CA LEU A 137 1.98 10.47 1.59
C LEU A 137 3.15 11.40 1.90
N ASP A 138 3.87 11.82 0.88
CA ASP A 138 4.94 12.81 1.07
C ASP A 138 5.16 13.68 -0.18
N LEU A 139 5.89 14.77 0.05
CA LEU A 139 6.30 15.67 -1.00
C LEU A 139 7.36 15.03 -1.89
N VAL A 140 7.15 15.08 -3.21
CA VAL A 140 8.19 14.78 -4.20
C VAL A 140 8.86 16.07 -4.68
N MET A 141 10.18 16.10 -4.65
CA MET A 141 10.98 17.20 -5.13
C MET A 141 12.22 16.67 -5.88
N ALA A 142 12.39 17.07 -7.14
CA ALA A 142 13.45 16.56 -8.02
C ALA A 142 13.45 15.01 -8.09
N ASP A 143 12.28 14.44 -8.30
CA ASP A 143 11.99 13.01 -8.38
C ASP A 143 12.29 12.21 -7.09
N MET A 144 12.67 12.90 -5.98
CA MET A 144 12.87 12.30 -4.66
C MET A 144 11.65 12.50 -3.76
N VAL A 145 11.11 11.43 -3.20
CA VAL A 145 10.10 11.46 -2.13
C VAL A 145 10.84 11.67 -0.80
N GLN A 146 10.62 12.80 -0.17
CA GLN A 146 11.53 13.35 0.85
C GLN A 146 11.70 12.46 2.09
N GLY A 147 10.65 11.85 2.60
CA GLY A 147 10.67 11.02 3.81
C GLY A 147 10.46 9.52 3.54
N TYR A 148 10.42 9.07 2.28
CA TYR A 148 10.12 7.68 1.93
C TYR A 148 11.05 6.68 2.63
N LYS A 149 12.36 6.90 2.54
CA LYS A 149 13.35 6.02 3.18
C LYS A 149 13.16 5.96 4.69
N GLU A 150 12.96 7.12 5.32
CA GLU A 150 12.74 7.23 6.75
C GLU A 150 11.44 6.54 7.20
N ALA A 151 10.36 6.65 6.43
CA ALA A 151 9.10 5.95 6.70
C ALA A 151 9.25 4.44 6.52
N GLY A 152 9.97 4.00 5.47
CA GLY A 152 10.21 2.58 5.18
C GLY A 152 11.11 1.87 6.20
N GLU A 153 11.91 2.60 6.99
CA GLU A 153 12.66 2.02 8.12
C GLU A 153 11.75 1.58 9.28
N TYR A 154 10.55 2.15 9.37
CA TYR A 154 9.60 1.87 10.45
C TYR A 154 8.37 1.10 9.99
N PHE A 155 7.87 1.38 8.80
CA PHE A 155 6.57 0.90 8.33
C PHE A 155 6.68 0.14 7.02
N CYS A 156 5.76 -0.78 6.80
CA CYS A 156 5.53 -1.39 5.50
C CYS A 156 4.60 -0.47 4.68
N ILE A 157 5.15 0.20 3.66
CA ILE A 157 4.38 1.13 2.82
C ILE A 157 3.65 0.31 1.76
N ASN A 158 2.34 0.08 1.93
CA ASN A 158 1.54 -0.68 0.99
C ASN A 158 0.81 0.18 -0.07
N LEU A 159 0.86 1.50 0.07
CA LEU A 159 0.45 2.47 -0.94
C LEU A 159 1.20 3.77 -0.70
N LEU A 160 1.86 4.28 -1.75
CA LEU A 160 2.62 5.53 -1.70
C LEU A 160 1.96 6.59 -2.59
N CYS A 161 1.66 7.75 -2.02
CA CYS A 161 1.22 8.93 -2.76
C CYS A 161 2.32 10.01 -2.72
N ALA A 162 2.92 10.28 -3.86
CA ALA A 162 3.96 11.30 -4.03
C ALA A 162 3.34 12.62 -4.52
N VAL A 163 3.27 13.62 -3.65
CA VAL A 163 2.62 14.91 -3.93
C VAL A 163 3.63 15.91 -4.46
N GLY A 164 3.43 16.43 -5.66
CA GLY A 164 4.38 17.35 -6.28
C GLY A 164 3.75 18.31 -7.30
N LEU A 165 4.60 18.95 -8.10
CA LEU A 165 4.15 19.85 -9.18
C LEU A 165 3.86 19.11 -10.50
N SER A 166 4.28 17.84 -10.60
CA SER A 166 4.03 17.05 -11.81
C SER A 166 2.56 16.66 -11.89
N LEU A 167 2.07 16.48 -13.12
CA LEU A 167 0.74 15.97 -13.38
C LEU A 167 0.53 14.60 -12.77
N ASN A 168 -0.71 14.29 -12.41
CA ASN A 168 -1.09 12.98 -11.90
C ASN A 168 -0.66 11.86 -12.86
N GLY A 169 -0.19 10.74 -12.29
CA GLY A 169 0.23 9.57 -13.05
C GLY A 169 1.49 9.74 -13.90
N THR A 170 2.21 10.89 -13.78
CA THR A 170 3.45 11.13 -14.53
C THR A 170 4.70 10.84 -13.71
N LYS A 171 5.82 10.58 -14.39
CA LYS A 171 7.16 10.37 -13.79
C LYS A 171 7.27 9.20 -12.81
N ILE A 172 6.32 8.27 -12.80
CA ILE A 172 6.29 7.14 -11.85
C ILE A 172 7.62 6.37 -11.88
N ASP A 173 8.08 5.95 -13.06
CA ASP A 173 9.32 5.17 -13.21
C ASP A 173 10.55 5.91 -12.70
N LYS A 174 10.65 7.22 -13.00
CA LYS A 174 11.77 8.06 -12.52
C LYS A 174 11.78 8.20 -11.00
N ILE A 175 10.59 8.36 -10.40
CA ILE A 175 10.45 8.46 -8.94
C ILE A 175 10.79 7.11 -8.31
N LYS A 176 10.33 5.99 -8.88
CA LYS A 176 10.66 4.65 -8.39
C LYS A 176 12.18 4.41 -8.44
N GLU A 177 12.81 4.69 -9.56
CA GLU A 177 14.25 4.54 -9.73
C GLU A 177 15.04 5.41 -8.74
N ALA A 178 14.73 6.71 -8.65
CA ALA A 178 15.43 7.66 -7.80
C ALA A 178 15.34 7.30 -6.30
N ASN A 179 14.23 6.70 -5.86
CA ASN A 179 13.99 6.35 -4.46
C ASN A 179 14.20 4.85 -4.16
N GLN A 180 14.60 4.04 -5.15
CA GLN A 180 14.75 2.58 -5.03
C GLN A 180 13.45 1.91 -4.53
N ILE A 181 12.31 2.40 -5.03
CA ILE A 181 10.99 1.83 -4.72
C ILE A 181 10.84 0.55 -5.53
N ASP A 182 10.54 -0.55 -4.85
CA ASP A 182 10.32 -1.83 -5.50
C ASP A 182 9.06 -1.83 -6.40
N ASP A 183 8.96 -2.81 -7.30
CA ASP A 183 7.84 -2.90 -8.24
C ASP A 183 6.51 -3.26 -7.56
N PHE A 184 6.57 -3.84 -6.36
CA PHE A 184 5.38 -4.25 -5.60
C PHE A 184 4.76 -3.09 -4.82
N THR A 185 5.52 -2.02 -4.55
CA THR A 185 4.98 -0.83 -3.89
C THR A 185 4.24 0.04 -4.91
N PRO A 186 2.90 0.14 -4.81
CA PRO A 186 2.10 0.99 -5.70
C PRO A 186 2.39 2.46 -5.43
N LEU A 187 2.75 3.18 -6.48
CA LEU A 187 3.05 4.61 -6.43
C LEU A 187 2.06 5.40 -7.26
N PHE A 188 1.42 6.38 -6.61
CA PHE A 188 0.56 7.38 -7.24
C PHE A 188 1.17 8.76 -7.10
N THR A 189 1.33 9.46 -8.21
CA THR A 189 1.76 10.86 -8.21
C THR A 189 0.54 11.76 -8.23
N LEU A 190 0.47 12.71 -7.29
CA LEU A 190 -0.64 13.61 -7.08
C LEU A 190 -0.19 15.04 -7.33
N GLN A 191 -0.95 15.78 -8.12
CA GLN A 191 -0.66 17.18 -8.37
C GLN A 191 -0.99 18.01 -7.13
N GLY A 192 -0.01 18.74 -6.61
CA GLY A 192 -0.15 19.64 -5.48
C GLY A 192 -0.19 21.09 -5.93
N GLY A 193 0.48 21.94 -5.20
CA GLY A 193 0.58 23.37 -5.49
C GLY A 193 1.96 23.93 -5.14
N LEU A 194 2.16 25.20 -5.46
CA LEU A 194 3.38 25.92 -5.16
C LEU A 194 3.08 27.19 -4.35
N ASP A 195 3.33 27.13 -3.05
CA ASP A 195 3.29 28.32 -2.20
C ASP A 195 4.70 28.65 -1.67
N LEU A 196 5.41 29.48 -2.39
CA LEU A 196 6.77 29.92 -2.01
C LEU A 196 6.78 30.73 -0.70
N LYS A 197 5.64 31.26 -0.22
CA LYS A 197 5.57 32.00 1.04
C LYS A 197 5.67 31.07 2.23
N LYS A 198 5.13 29.86 2.12
CA LYS A 198 5.17 28.82 3.16
C LYS A 198 6.56 28.15 3.28
N LEU A 199 7.41 28.24 2.26
CA LEU A 199 8.75 27.67 2.26
C LEU A 199 9.78 28.63 2.87
N LYS A 200 10.76 28.07 3.59
CA LYS A 200 11.86 28.82 4.23
C LYS A 200 13.24 28.26 3.83
N GLY A 201 14.26 29.10 3.96
CA GLY A 201 15.67 28.71 3.80
C GLY A 201 16.00 28.13 2.43
N VAL A 202 16.84 27.10 2.41
CA VAL A 202 17.36 26.45 1.20
C VAL A 202 16.24 25.84 0.35
N LYS A 203 15.21 25.28 0.98
CA LYS A 203 14.06 24.68 0.27
C LYS A 203 13.33 25.74 -0.57
N LYS A 204 13.16 26.97 -0.06
CA LYS A 204 12.55 28.08 -0.82
C LYS A 204 13.38 28.45 -2.04
N LEU A 205 14.70 28.52 -1.86
CA LEU A 205 15.61 28.88 -2.97
C LEU A 205 15.58 27.81 -4.05
N MET A 206 15.69 26.54 -3.67
CA MET A 206 15.62 25.41 -4.62
C MET A 206 14.30 25.40 -5.39
N MET A 207 13.16 25.51 -4.71
CA MET A 207 11.86 25.54 -5.37
C MET A 207 11.71 26.74 -6.31
N LYS A 208 12.27 27.91 -5.96
CA LYS A 208 12.27 29.09 -6.84
C LYS A 208 13.10 28.87 -8.12
N ILE A 209 14.19 28.12 -8.05
CA ILE A 209 15.02 27.79 -9.22
C ILE A 209 14.27 26.77 -10.09
N ILE A 210 13.77 25.69 -9.48
CA ILE A 210 13.04 24.62 -10.18
C ILE A 210 11.80 25.19 -10.88
N SER A 211 10.98 25.98 -10.17
CA SER A 211 9.78 26.57 -10.74
C SER A 211 10.06 27.49 -11.91
N LYS A 212 11.14 28.28 -11.84
CA LYS A 212 11.55 29.13 -12.98
C LYS A 212 12.03 28.32 -14.18
N SER A 213 12.76 27.23 -13.97
CA SER A 213 13.21 26.33 -15.04
C SER A 213 12.02 25.68 -15.73
N MET A 214 11.12 25.08 -14.95
CA MET A 214 9.90 24.45 -15.47
C MET A 214 9.03 25.44 -16.24
N LEU A 215 8.85 26.65 -15.71
CA LEU A 215 8.07 27.70 -16.38
C LEU A 215 8.66 28.08 -17.73
N ARG A 216 10.00 28.20 -17.83
CA ARG A 216 10.68 28.48 -19.12
C ARG A 216 10.49 27.36 -20.11
N GLU A 217 10.62 26.11 -19.68
CA GLU A 217 10.42 24.94 -20.54
C GLU A 217 8.99 24.89 -21.08
N LEU A 218 7.99 25.11 -20.23
CA LEU A 218 6.57 25.12 -20.61
C LEU A 218 6.24 26.25 -21.59
N LEU A 219 6.74 27.47 -21.34
CA LEU A 219 6.51 28.63 -22.23
C LEU A 219 7.22 28.51 -23.57
N ASN A 220 8.26 27.68 -23.69
CA ASN A 220 8.98 27.43 -24.94
C ASN A 220 8.38 26.27 -25.77
N LYS A 221 7.34 25.59 -25.30
CA LYS A 221 6.65 24.57 -26.07
C LYS A 221 5.88 25.19 -27.24
N ASN A 222 5.95 24.56 -28.41
CA ASN A 222 5.20 25.00 -29.59
C ASN A 222 3.69 24.76 -29.47
N ASP A 223 3.30 23.78 -28.65
CA ASP A 223 1.90 23.45 -28.36
C ASP A 223 1.74 23.30 -26.84
N ILE A 224 0.88 24.12 -26.27
CA ILE A 224 0.62 24.20 -24.83
C ILE A 224 -0.73 23.52 -24.56
N SER A 225 -0.70 22.35 -23.95
CA SER A 225 -1.90 21.61 -23.53
C SER A 225 -2.65 22.33 -22.39
N ASP A 226 -3.88 21.93 -22.12
CA ASP A 226 -4.64 22.45 -20.97
C ASP A 226 -3.95 22.14 -19.63
N ASP A 227 -3.30 20.99 -19.54
CA ASP A 227 -2.50 20.59 -18.36
C ASP A 227 -1.26 21.46 -18.22
N ASP A 228 -0.59 21.81 -19.32
CA ASP A 228 0.53 22.77 -19.28
C ASP A 228 0.05 24.16 -18.82
N ARG A 229 -1.13 24.60 -19.23
CA ARG A 229 -1.73 25.87 -18.79
C ARG A 229 -2.02 25.89 -17.31
N LYS A 230 -2.56 24.80 -16.74
CA LYS A 230 -2.77 24.66 -15.30
C LYS A 230 -1.45 24.73 -14.55
N LEU A 231 -0.44 23.99 -14.99
CA LEU A 231 0.87 24.00 -14.38
C LEU A 231 1.54 25.40 -14.45
N ILE A 232 1.40 26.10 -15.57
CA ILE A 232 1.86 27.50 -15.71
C ILE A 232 1.17 28.40 -14.68
N SER A 233 -0.16 28.27 -14.48
CA SER A 233 -0.90 29.04 -13.49
C SER A 233 -0.40 28.75 -12.07
N ILE A 234 -0.20 27.49 -11.72
CA ILE A 234 0.38 27.10 -10.42
C ILE A 234 1.75 27.73 -10.21
N LEU A 235 2.62 27.69 -11.23
CA LEU A 235 4.00 28.20 -11.14
C LEU A 235 4.06 29.74 -11.06
N GLN A 236 3.12 30.45 -11.70
CA GLN A 236 3.09 31.92 -11.74
C GLN A 236 2.34 32.52 -10.55
N ASN A 237 1.17 31.95 -10.21
CA ASN A 237 0.23 32.54 -9.27
C ASN A 237 0.33 31.92 -7.86
N GLY A 238 1.01 30.78 -7.73
CA GLY A 238 1.07 30.07 -6.45
C GLY A 238 -0.23 29.35 -6.12
N GLU A 239 -1.00 28.94 -7.13
CA GLU A 239 -2.23 28.18 -7.00
C GLU A 239 -1.96 26.72 -6.64
N SER A 240 -3.03 25.97 -6.32
CA SER A 240 -2.96 24.53 -6.11
C SER A 240 -4.03 23.82 -6.93
N ASP A 241 -3.74 22.60 -7.33
CA ASP A 241 -4.71 21.69 -7.99
C ASP A 241 -5.03 20.48 -7.11
N VAL A 242 -5.07 20.70 -5.79
CA VAL A 242 -5.45 19.65 -4.83
C VAL A 242 -6.95 19.39 -4.96
N SER A 243 -7.31 18.15 -5.31
CA SER A 243 -8.69 17.75 -5.48
C SER A 243 -8.90 16.26 -5.20
N THR A 244 -10.13 15.85 -4.89
CA THR A 244 -10.51 14.44 -4.73
C THR A 244 -10.37 13.66 -6.03
N ASP A 245 -10.53 14.31 -7.18
CA ASP A 245 -10.37 13.67 -8.49
C ASP A 245 -8.94 13.14 -8.70
N ASN A 246 -7.96 13.84 -8.15
CA ASN A 246 -6.56 13.42 -8.22
C ASN A 246 -6.30 12.12 -7.42
N LEU A 247 -7.14 11.79 -6.44
CA LEU A 247 -7.03 10.59 -5.62
C LEU A 247 -7.73 9.37 -6.23
N ARG A 248 -8.50 9.53 -7.30
CA ARG A 248 -9.38 8.47 -7.86
C ARG A 248 -8.65 7.14 -8.05
N ASP A 249 -7.48 7.15 -8.68
CA ASP A 249 -6.74 5.91 -8.99
C ASP A 249 -6.14 5.29 -7.72
N ALA A 250 -5.64 6.10 -6.79
CA ALA A 250 -5.12 5.63 -5.51
C ALA A 250 -6.24 5.01 -4.63
N VAL A 251 -7.41 5.66 -4.59
CA VAL A 251 -8.59 5.16 -3.87
C VAL A 251 -9.09 3.86 -4.49
N LYS A 252 -9.21 3.80 -5.81
CA LYS A 252 -9.59 2.58 -6.53
C LYS A 252 -8.64 1.44 -6.21
N TYR A 253 -7.34 1.66 -6.34
CA TYR A 253 -6.33 0.65 -6.01
C TYR A 253 -6.45 0.17 -4.57
N TYR A 254 -6.62 1.10 -3.61
CA TYR A 254 -6.76 0.76 -2.21
C TYR A 254 -7.92 -0.20 -1.96
N TYR A 255 -9.09 0.09 -2.52
CA TYR A 255 -10.27 -0.76 -2.38
C TYR A 255 -10.14 -2.13 -3.08
N GLU A 256 -9.38 -2.20 -4.15
CA GLU A 256 -9.17 -3.45 -4.89
C GLU A 256 -8.09 -4.35 -4.25
N ASN A 257 -7.10 -3.77 -3.54
CA ASN A 257 -5.89 -4.51 -3.14
C ASN A 257 -5.52 -4.40 -1.66
N CYS A 258 -6.02 -3.40 -0.92
CA CYS A 258 -5.61 -3.12 0.46
C CYS A 258 -6.76 -3.27 1.48
N ILE A 259 -7.94 -3.69 1.06
CA ILE A 259 -9.11 -3.93 1.93
C ILE A 259 -9.57 -5.37 1.82
#